data_881942db12f93f1e2122a9cc116e31b2
#
_entry.id   881942db12f93f1e2122a9cc116e31b2
#
_cell.length_a   1.000
_cell.length_b   1.000
_cell.length_c   1.000
_cell.angle_alpha   90.00
_cell.angle_beta   90.00
_cell.angle_gamma   90.00
#
_symmetry.space_group_name_H-M   'P 1'
#
loop_
_entity.id
_entity.type
_entity.pdbx_description
1 polymer ?
#
loop_
_entity_poly.entity_id
_entity_poly.type
_entity_poly.pdbx_seq_one_letter_code
_entity_poly.pdbx_strand_id
1 'polypeptide(L)'
;MLDPLHTLLAIALELPEDFFVNLHQYKSKSEDHLRYMKYGKFSEQEQDTLAKGDGLWSYGHTDLGTLTLLFRQPVAALQIKDHKTGDWKWAKPLDGSLTVNTCDALSFLTGNYIKSTVHRVGCDFTLIDDVIDEQVSLPPRDQRHVDRLGLLYFARPQNDLKLNTIDSPVLKREGYTQNEFERGGHPVPTMGGQQRYSS
;
A
#
# COMPACT_ATOMS: atom_id res chain seq x y z
N MET A 1 -13.43 8.66 -8.36
CA MET A 1 -12.13 8.90 -7.68
C MET A 1 -11.05 7.91 -8.16
N LEU A 2 -11.35 6.63 -8.29
CA LEU A 2 -10.40 5.61 -8.74
C LEU A 2 -10.05 5.78 -10.23
N ASP A 3 -11.03 5.99 -11.10
CA ASP A 3 -10.82 6.13 -12.55
C ASP A 3 -9.79 7.19 -12.94
N PRO A 4 -9.81 8.42 -12.40
CA PRO A 4 -8.78 9.41 -12.68
C PRO A 4 -7.36 8.96 -12.32
N LEU A 5 -7.19 8.21 -11.22
CA LEU A 5 -5.88 7.66 -10.84
C LEU A 5 -5.41 6.58 -11.82
N HIS A 6 -6.31 5.69 -12.23
CA HIS A 6 -6.03 4.67 -13.23
C HIS A 6 -5.72 5.27 -14.60
N THR A 7 -6.45 6.31 -15.00
CA THR A 7 -6.16 7.06 -16.24
C THR A 7 -4.76 7.69 -16.18
N LEU A 8 -4.40 8.35 -15.07
CA LEU A 8 -3.06 8.92 -14.92
C LEU A 8 -1.95 7.87 -14.97
N LEU A 9 -2.17 6.70 -14.35
CA LEU A 9 -1.23 5.58 -14.45
C LEU A 9 -1.08 5.08 -15.89
N ALA A 10 -2.18 4.97 -16.64
CA ALA A 10 -2.16 4.57 -18.04
C ALA A 10 -1.36 5.58 -18.89
N ILE A 11 -1.63 6.86 -18.74
CA ILE A 11 -0.90 7.94 -19.44
C ILE A 11 0.60 7.88 -19.09
N ALA A 12 0.95 7.75 -17.81
CA ALA A 12 2.34 7.69 -17.37
C ALA A 12 3.10 6.48 -17.93
N LEU A 13 2.39 5.41 -18.28
CA LEU A 13 2.95 4.20 -18.90
C LEU A 13 2.79 4.17 -20.43
N GLU A 14 2.35 5.28 -21.04
CA GLU A 14 2.08 5.40 -22.49
C GLU A 14 1.12 4.32 -23.01
N LEU A 15 0.07 4.04 -22.22
CA LEU A 15 -1.02 3.11 -22.54
C LEU A 15 -2.30 3.89 -22.91
N PRO A 16 -3.30 3.23 -23.55
CA PRO A 16 -4.63 3.81 -23.68
C PRO A 16 -5.19 4.29 -22.34
N GLU A 17 -5.79 5.46 -22.30
CA GLU A 17 -6.23 6.11 -21.04
C GLU A 17 -7.19 5.26 -20.21
N ASP A 18 -7.97 4.41 -20.85
CA ASP A 18 -8.94 3.51 -20.23
C ASP A 18 -8.35 2.14 -19.82
N PHE A 19 -7.06 1.90 -20.08
CA PHE A 19 -6.44 0.59 -19.88
C PHE A 19 -6.69 0.01 -18.48
N PHE A 20 -6.28 0.72 -17.43
CA PHE A 20 -6.48 0.26 -16.04
C PHE A 20 -7.95 0.38 -15.60
N VAL A 21 -8.70 1.36 -16.11
CA VAL A 21 -10.14 1.50 -15.84
C VAL A 21 -10.89 0.25 -16.30
N ASN A 22 -10.53 -0.27 -17.47
CA ASN A 22 -11.13 -1.49 -18.04
C ASN A 22 -10.81 -2.76 -17.22
N LEU A 23 -9.74 -2.79 -16.45
CA LEU A 23 -9.41 -3.89 -15.55
C LEU A 23 -10.24 -3.86 -14.25
N HIS A 24 -10.91 -2.73 -13.94
CA HIS A 24 -11.62 -2.48 -12.69
C HIS A 24 -13.11 -2.19 -12.90
N GLN A 25 -13.72 -2.87 -13.86
CA GLN A 25 -15.13 -2.66 -14.17
C GLN A 25 -16.03 -3.03 -13.00
N TYR A 26 -16.94 -2.13 -12.61
CA TYR A 26 -17.87 -2.32 -11.49
C TYR A 26 -18.69 -3.62 -11.55
N LYS A 27 -18.99 -4.10 -12.76
CA LYS A 27 -19.75 -5.34 -12.98
C LYS A 27 -18.89 -6.60 -13.01
N SER A 28 -17.57 -6.47 -12.99
CA SER A 28 -16.66 -7.62 -13.01
C SER A 28 -16.61 -8.28 -11.62
N LYS A 29 -16.32 -9.58 -11.62
CA LYS A 29 -16.02 -10.26 -10.36
C LYS A 29 -14.63 -9.82 -9.90
N SER A 30 -14.58 -9.03 -8.86
CA SER A 30 -13.36 -8.61 -8.18
C SER A 30 -13.53 -8.79 -6.67
N GLU A 31 -12.44 -8.65 -5.95
CA GLU A 31 -12.44 -8.63 -4.48
C GLU A 31 -12.13 -7.23 -3.96
N ASP A 32 -12.44 -6.21 -4.75
CA ASP A 32 -12.38 -4.84 -4.27
C ASP A 32 -13.38 -4.61 -3.14
N HIS A 33 -12.95 -3.90 -2.12
CA HIS A 33 -13.78 -3.68 -0.95
C HIS A 33 -13.40 -2.43 -0.18
N LEU A 34 -14.41 -1.87 0.49
CA LEU A 34 -14.23 -0.84 1.49
C LEU A 34 -14.07 -1.50 2.86
N ARG A 35 -13.01 -1.14 3.59
CA ARG A 35 -12.75 -1.65 4.93
C ARG A 35 -12.79 -0.51 5.94
N TYR A 36 -13.59 -0.70 6.98
CA TYR A 36 -13.60 0.14 8.14
C TYR A 36 -12.84 -0.56 9.28
N MET A 37 -11.80 0.07 9.80
CA MET A 37 -10.94 -0.52 10.82
C MET A 37 -10.89 0.39 12.05
N LYS A 38 -10.93 -0.22 13.22
CA LYS A 38 -10.66 0.45 14.48
C LYS A 38 -9.47 -0.23 15.16
N TYR A 39 -8.41 0.54 15.36
CA TYR A 39 -7.30 0.15 16.21
C TYR A 39 -7.56 0.75 17.59
N GLY A 40 -7.75 -0.11 18.59
CA GLY A 40 -7.99 0.32 19.97
C GLY A 40 -6.74 1.00 20.56
N LYS A 41 -6.96 1.99 21.41
CA LYS A 41 -5.89 2.53 22.24
C LYS A 41 -5.32 1.44 23.13
N PHE A 42 -4.05 1.52 23.44
CA PHE A 42 -3.42 0.65 24.41
C PHE A 42 -3.66 1.15 25.84
N SER A 43 -3.90 0.22 26.77
CA SER A 43 -3.87 0.52 28.21
C SER A 43 -2.45 0.89 28.63
N GLU A 44 -2.28 1.53 29.79
CA GLU A 44 -0.96 1.90 30.33
C GLU A 44 -0.04 0.67 30.47
N GLN A 45 -0.57 -0.47 30.92
CA GLN A 45 0.19 -1.71 31.06
C GLN A 45 0.63 -2.29 29.70
N GLU A 46 -0.23 -2.18 28.68
CA GLU A 46 0.11 -2.59 27.32
C GLU A 46 1.16 -1.67 26.70
N GLN A 47 1.10 -0.37 26.99
CA GLN A 47 2.11 0.61 26.53
C GLN A 47 3.51 0.28 27.07
N ASP A 48 3.61 -0.08 28.35
CA ASP A 48 4.90 -0.51 28.96
C ASP A 48 5.43 -1.81 28.32
N THR A 49 4.54 -2.72 27.94
CA THR A 49 4.92 -3.96 27.29
C THR A 49 5.34 -3.72 25.84
N LEU A 50 4.62 -2.85 25.14
CA LEU A 50 4.88 -2.48 23.76
C LEU A 50 6.12 -1.59 23.60
N ALA A 51 6.42 -0.75 24.61
CA ALA A 51 7.67 0.01 24.66
C ALA A 51 8.91 -0.91 24.75
N LYS A 52 8.72 -2.14 25.23
CA LYS A 52 9.76 -3.20 25.26
C LYS A 52 9.74 -4.08 24.00
N GLY A 53 8.75 -3.92 23.14
CA GLY A 53 8.55 -4.64 21.88
C GLY A 53 8.37 -3.65 20.71
N ASP A 54 7.80 -4.14 19.61
CA ASP A 54 7.70 -3.37 18.36
C ASP A 54 6.57 -2.31 18.34
N GLY A 55 5.64 -2.31 19.28
CA GLY A 55 4.53 -1.33 19.38
C GLY A 55 3.59 -1.34 18.16
N LEU A 56 3.46 -2.44 17.44
CA LEU A 56 2.77 -2.51 16.16
C LEU A 56 1.34 -2.99 16.28
N TRP A 57 0.40 -2.30 15.65
CA TRP A 57 -0.96 -2.79 15.38
C TRP A 57 -1.01 -3.71 14.16
N SER A 58 -0.12 -3.51 13.19
CA SER A 58 0.00 -4.32 11.99
C SER A 58 1.47 -4.41 11.58
N TYR A 59 1.94 -5.63 11.34
CA TYR A 59 3.31 -5.88 10.86
C TYR A 59 3.50 -5.37 9.43
N GLY A 60 4.78 -5.27 9.03
CA GLY A 60 5.13 -4.85 7.68
C GLY A 60 4.59 -5.83 6.63
N HIS A 61 3.82 -5.30 5.67
CA HIS A 61 3.20 -6.04 4.58
C HIS A 61 3.02 -5.15 3.35
N THR A 62 2.71 -5.78 2.23
CA THR A 62 2.20 -5.13 1.02
C THR A 62 0.73 -5.46 0.83
N ASP A 63 0.00 -4.65 0.06
CA ASP A 63 -1.38 -4.93 -0.30
C ASP A 63 -1.46 -5.66 -1.65
N LEU A 64 -2.48 -6.49 -1.84
CA LEU A 64 -2.59 -7.38 -3.01
C LEU A 64 -3.09 -6.70 -4.30
N GLY A 65 -3.87 -5.61 -4.19
CA GLY A 65 -4.53 -4.96 -5.33
C GLY A 65 -3.62 -4.19 -6.27
N THR A 66 -4.20 -3.29 -7.03
CA THR A 66 -3.47 -2.28 -7.81
C THR A 66 -3.17 -1.04 -6.97
N LEU A 67 -4.18 -0.53 -6.28
CA LEU A 67 -4.10 0.63 -5.40
C LEU A 67 -4.87 0.39 -4.11
N THR A 68 -4.37 0.93 -3.01
CA THR A 68 -5.15 1.13 -1.78
C THR A 68 -5.31 2.62 -1.54
N LEU A 69 -6.55 3.06 -1.31
CA LEU A 69 -6.88 4.42 -0.98
C LEU A 69 -7.16 4.51 0.52
N LEU A 70 -6.24 5.13 1.27
CA LEU A 70 -6.42 5.37 2.69
C LEU A 70 -6.92 6.80 2.90
N PHE A 71 -8.15 6.90 3.39
CA PHE A 71 -8.72 8.19 3.76
C PHE A 71 -7.97 8.77 4.97
N ARG A 72 -7.78 10.08 4.93
CA ARG A 72 -7.03 10.80 5.95
C ARG A 72 -7.52 10.45 7.35
N GLN A 73 -6.58 10.23 8.22
CA GLN A 73 -6.76 9.91 9.64
C GLN A 73 -6.11 11.01 10.47
N PRO A 74 -6.76 11.49 11.54
CA PRO A 74 -6.16 12.51 12.40
C PRO A 74 -4.96 11.97 13.20
N VAL A 75 -4.89 10.64 13.40
CA VAL A 75 -3.84 9.97 14.17
C VAL A 75 -2.75 9.47 13.25
N ALA A 76 -1.55 9.97 13.39
CA ALA A 76 -0.38 9.50 12.67
C ALA A 76 0.05 8.12 13.21
N ALA A 77 0.03 7.10 12.38
CA ALA A 77 0.44 5.75 12.78
C ALA A 77 0.94 4.92 11.59
N LEU A 78 0.85 5.45 10.38
CA LEU A 78 1.31 4.77 9.16
C LEU A 78 2.82 4.99 9.01
N GLN A 79 3.55 3.88 8.85
CA GLN A 79 4.95 3.90 8.46
C GLN A 79 5.13 3.21 7.11
N ILE A 80 6.03 3.76 6.31
CA ILE A 80 6.39 3.28 4.98
C ILE A 80 7.86 2.87 5.02
N LYS A 81 8.17 1.71 4.45
CA LYS A 81 9.56 1.26 4.30
C LYS A 81 10.18 1.88 3.05
N ASP A 82 11.24 2.64 3.23
CA ASP A 82 11.98 3.22 2.12
C ASP A 82 12.66 2.11 1.29
N HIS A 83 12.42 2.08 -0.01
CA HIS A 83 12.97 1.05 -0.89
C HIS A 83 14.50 1.14 -1.09
N LYS A 84 15.09 2.31 -0.85
CA LYS A 84 16.54 2.52 -1.05
C LYS A 84 17.33 2.22 0.21
N THR A 85 16.86 2.73 1.36
CA THR A 85 17.58 2.63 2.63
C THR A 85 17.10 1.46 3.48
N GLY A 86 15.87 0.98 3.28
CA GLY A 86 15.24 -0.04 4.11
C GLY A 86 14.65 0.51 5.43
N ASP A 87 14.79 1.82 5.66
CA ASP A 87 14.34 2.46 6.89
C ASP A 87 12.81 2.66 6.90
N TRP A 88 12.23 2.68 8.10
CA TRP A 88 10.84 3.02 8.29
C TRP A 88 10.67 4.52 8.45
N LYS A 89 9.78 5.11 7.66
CA LYS A 89 9.47 6.55 7.70
C LYS A 89 8.00 6.74 7.99
N TRP A 90 7.67 7.71 8.84
CA TRP A 90 6.30 8.07 9.14
C TRP A 90 5.65 8.81 7.96
N ALA A 91 4.43 8.39 7.61
CA ALA A 91 3.60 9.12 6.66
C ALA A 91 2.82 10.20 7.41
N LYS A 92 3.10 11.47 7.08
CA LYS A 92 2.38 12.60 7.68
C LYS A 92 0.95 12.66 7.17
N PRO A 93 -0.06 12.64 8.06
CA PRO A 93 -1.44 12.84 7.65
C PRO A 93 -1.66 14.32 7.28
N LEU A 94 -2.07 14.59 6.06
CA LEU A 94 -2.39 15.94 5.58
C LEU A 94 -3.90 16.13 5.56
N ASP A 95 -4.38 17.28 6.02
CA ASP A 95 -5.80 17.61 6.00
C ASP A 95 -6.35 17.67 4.57
N GLY A 96 -7.55 17.12 4.39
CA GLY A 96 -8.18 17.04 3.06
C GLY A 96 -7.50 16.11 2.06
N SER A 97 -6.54 15.29 2.50
CA SER A 97 -5.80 14.38 1.63
C SER A 97 -6.31 12.95 1.65
N LEU A 98 -5.89 12.22 0.63
CA LEU A 98 -6.03 10.78 0.50
C LEU A 98 -4.64 10.20 0.25
N THR A 99 -4.22 9.23 1.05
CA THR A 99 -2.98 8.50 0.78
C THR A 99 -3.27 7.40 -0.25
N VAL A 100 -2.53 7.42 -1.35
CA VAL A 100 -2.60 6.40 -2.40
C VAL A 100 -1.38 5.50 -2.28
N ASN A 101 -1.62 4.21 -2.06
CA ASN A 101 -0.59 3.18 -1.96
C ASN A 101 -0.61 2.30 -3.20
N THR A 102 0.56 2.05 -3.80
CA THR A 102 0.74 1.09 -4.91
C THR A 102 0.93 -0.32 -4.36
N CYS A 103 0.30 -1.30 -5.00
CA CYS A 103 0.15 -2.65 -4.47
C CYS A 103 0.76 -3.72 -5.41
N ASP A 104 0.73 -4.97 -4.97
CA ASP A 104 1.43 -6.09 -5.62
C ASP A 104 0.96 -6.36 -7.06
N ALA A 105 -0.35 -6.32 -7.32
CA ALA A 105 -0.85 -6.55 -8.68
C ALA A 105 -0.31 -5.49 -9.66
N LEU A 106 -0.25 -4.21 -9.26
CA LEU A 106 0.35 -3.17 -10.09
C LEU A 106 1.86 -3.39 -10.27
N SER A 107 2.55 -3.85 -9.23
CA SER A 107 3.96 -4.21 -9.31
C SER A 107 4.21 -5.33 -10.31
N PHE A 108 3.41 -6.42 -10.27
CA PHE A 108 3.53 -7.51 -11.24
C PHE A 108 3.21 -7.06 -12.66
N LEU A 109 2.10 -6.33 -12.85
CA LEU A 109 1.70 -5.80 -14.16
C LEU A 109 2.75 -4.86 -14.77
N THR A 110 3.58 -4.23 -13.96
CA THR A 110 4.63 -3.32 -14.43
C THR A 110 6.05 -3.90 -14.36
N GLY A 111 6.18 -5.22 -14.17
CA GLY A 111 7.49 -5.86 -14.07
C GLY A 111 8.36 -5.31 -12.93
N ASN A 112 7.73 -4.80 -11.87
CA ASN A 112 8.35 -4.14 -10.73
C ASN A 112 8.91 -2.73 -11.00
N TYR A 113 8.49 -2.09 -12.10
CA TYR A 113 8.78 -0.68 -12.38
C TYR A 113 8.09 0.22 -11.35
N ILE A 114 6.78 0.02 -11.15
CA ILE A 114 6.04 0.61 -10.03
C ILE A 114 6.05 -0.42 -8.90
N LYS A 115 6.79 -0.13 -7.85
CA LYS A 115 6.99 -1.07 -6.74
C LYS A 115 5.79 -1.07 -5.80
N SER A 116 5.45 -2.24 -5.28
CA SER A 116 4.55 -2.36 -4.14
C SER A 116 5.21 -1.77 -2.89
N THR A 117 4.45 -1.01 -2.10
CA THR A 117 4.97 -0.28 -0.95
C THR A 117 4.79 -1.09 0.32
N VAL A 118 5.90 -1.54 0.93
CA VAL A 118 5.85 -2.17 2.26
C VAL A 118 5.51 -1.11 3.30
N HIS A 119 4.46 -1.36 4.06
CA HIS A 119 3.99 -0.44 5.08
C HIS A 119 3.52 -1.19 6.34
N ARG A 120 3.42 -0.47 7.45
CA ARG A 120 2.95 -0.99 8.73
C ARG A 120 2.18 0.08 9.50
N VAL A 121 1.41 -0.34 10.49
CA VAL A 121 0.68 0.56 11.37
C VAL A 121 1.12 0.30 12.81
N GLY A 122 1.56 1.32 13.51
CA GLY A 122 2.00 1.19 14.88
C GLY A 122 2.05 2.50 15.63
N CYS A 123 2.17 2.40 16.96
CA CYS A 123 2.54 3.50 17.83
C CYS A 123 3.95 3.24 18.32
N ASP A 124 4.90 4.05 17.91
CA ASP A 124 6.25 3.94 18.45
C ASP A 124 6.33 4.68 19.77
N PHE A 125 6.44 3.92 20.84
CA PHE A 125 6.63 4.46 22.19
C PHE A 125 8.11 4.66 22.54
N THR A 126 9.03 4.18 21.70
CA THR A 126 10.47 4.13 22.02
C THR A 126 11.25 5.34 21.52
N LEU A 127 10.68 6.14 20.61
CA LEU A 127 11.34 7.35 20.13
C LEU A 127 11.18 8.46 21.19
N ILE A 128 12.13 8.44 22.10
CA ILE A 128 12.38 9.45 23.10
C ILE A 128 12.87 10.73 22.41
N ASP A 129 12.31 11.80 22.77
CA ASP A 129 12.54 13.25 22.72
C ASP A 129 13.68 13.88 21.88
N ASP A 130 14.65 13.15 21.35
CA ASP A 130 15.91 13.72 20.88
C ASP A 130 16.13 13.76 19.35
N VAL A 131 15.19 13.27 18.55
CA VAL A 131 15.32 13.34 17.09
C VAL A 131 14.16 14.13 16.51
N ILE A 132 14.23 15.44 16.61
CA ILE A 132 13.42 16.35 15.80
C ILE A 132 14.11 16.48 14.42
N ASP A 133 13.97 15.45 13.60
CA ASP A 133 14.14 15.62 12.17
C ASP A 133 12.80 16.12 11.63
N GLU A 134 12.74 17.32 11.09
CA GLU A 134 11.54 17.94 10.52
C GLU A 134 10.88 17.09 9.40
N GLN A 135 11.58 16.07 8.92
CA GLN A 135 11.11 15.11 7.92
C GLN A 135 10.45 13.86 8.52
N VAL A 136 10.57 13.62 9.81
CA VAL A 136 9.97 12.47 10.51
C VAL A 136 8.82 12.96 11.39
N SER A 137 7.60 12.91 10.88
CA SER A 137 6.42 13.26 11.69
C SER A 137 6.05 12.10 12.61
N LEU A 138 6.61 12.12 13.82
CA LEU A 138 6.15 11.26 14.91
C LEU A 138 4.68 11.57 15.26
N PRO A 139 3.88 10.55 15.66
CA PRO A 139 2.58 10.84 16.21
C PRO A 139 2.75 11.73 17.44
N PRO A 140 2.04 12.85 17.51
CA PRO A 140 2.06 13.71 18.70
C PRO A 140 1.77 12.91 19.95
N ARG A 141 2.39 13.24 21.08
CA ARG A 141 2.22 12.52 22.36
C ARG A 141 0.77 12.41 22.80
N ASP A 142 -0.03 13.43 22.54
CA ASP A 142 -1.46 13.51 22.81
C ASP A 142 -2.32 12.54 21.95
N GLN A 143 -1.78 12.01 20.85
CA GLN A 143 -2.46 11.05 19.98
C GLN A 143 -2.19 9.58 20.33
N ARG A 144 -1.27 9.30 21.23
CA ARG A 144 -0.90 7.92 21.61
C ARG A 144 -1.98 7.21 22.45
N HIS A 145 -2.91 7.97 23.02
CA HIS A 145 -3.95 7.47 23.92
C HIS A 145 -5.35 7.44 23.29
N VAL A 146 -5.45 7.60 21.98
CA VAL A 146 -6.74 7.61 21.28
C VAL A 146 -6.89 6.43 20.35
N ASP A 147 -8.12 6.00 20.15
CA ASP A 147 -8.45 5.03 19.13
C ASP A 147 -8.15 5.59 17.73
N ARG A 148 -7.56 4.76 16.86
CA ARG A 148 -7.34 5.11 15.47
C ARG A 148 -8.38 4.44 14.59
N LEU A 149 -9.16 5.24 13.90
CA LEU A 149 -10.10 4.74 12.89
C LEU A 149 -9.44 4.74 11.52
N GLY A 150 -9.65 3.69 10.73
CA GLY A 150 -9.18 3.55 9.36
C GLY A 150 -10.34 3.34 8.41
N LEU A 151 -10.42 4.15 7.36
CA LEU A 151 -11.27 3.90 6.21
C LEU A 151 -10.36 3.69 5.01
N LEU A 152 -10.42 2.49 4.41
CA LEU A 152 -9.58 2.09 3.31
C LEU A 152 -10.43 1.51 2.18
N TYR A 153 -10.09 1.87 0.95
CA TYR A 153 -10.63 1.18 -0.23
C TYR A 153 -9.51 0.43 -0.92
N PHE A 154 -9.68 -0.88 -1.05
CA PHE A 154 -8.74 -1.77 -1.73
C PHE A 154 -9.23 -1.99 -3.17
N ALA A 155 -8.54 -1.39 -4.13
CA ALA A 155 -8.84 -1.54 -5.55
C ALA A 155 -8.19 -2.82 -6.07
N ARG A 156 -9.02 -3.80 -6.42
CA ARG A 156 -8.57 -5.07 -7.00
C ARG A 156 -9.14 -5.22 -8.41
N PRO A 157 -8.31 -5.54 -9.40
CA PRO A 157 -8.82 -5.80 -10.73
C PRO A 157 -9.62 -7.11 -10.75
N GLN A 158 -10.26 -7.38 -11.87
CA GLN A 158 -11.06 -8.59 -12.07
C GLN A 158 -10.26 -9.87 -11.76
N ASN A 159 -10.94 -10.86 -11.16
CA ASN A 159 -10.29 -12.05 -10.59
C ASN A 159 -9.59 -12.95 -11.61
N ASP A 160 -10.03 -12.96 -12.86
CA ASP A 160 -9.47 -13.75 -13.96
C ASP A 160 -8.30 -13.05 -14.68
N LEU A 161 -8.00 -11.81 -14.34
CA LEU A 161 -6.84 -11.10 -14.87
C LEU A 161 -5.55 -11.86 -14.54
N LYS A 162 -4.82 -12.27 -15.56
CA LYS A 162 -3.45 -12.77 -15.39
C LYS A 162 -2.50 -11.61 -15.10
N LEU A 163 -1.65 -11.79 -14.11
CA LEU A 163 -0.71 -10.77 -13.65
C LEU A 163 0.60 -10.77 -14.46
N ASN A 164 0.49 -10.97 -15.78
CA ASN A 164 1.62 -10.82 -16.69
C ASN A 164 2.05 -9.35 -16.79
N THR A 165 3.34 -9.12 -17.07
CA THR A 165 3.84 -7.77 -17.39
C THR A 165 3.12 -7.24 -18.62
N ILE A 166 2.57 -6.03 -18.51
CA ILE A 166 1.82 -5.38 -19.58
C ILE A 166 2.75 -4.86 -20.69
N ASP A 167 2.23 -4.81 -21.90
CA ASP A 167 2.96 -4.31 -23.06
C ASP A 167 2.91 -2.76 -23.12
N SER A 168 3.80 -2.12 -22.34
CA SER A 168 3.93 -0.66 -22.28
C SER A 168 5.21 -0.20 -22.99
N PRO A 169 5.14 0.88 -23.79
CA PRO A 169 6.32 1.50 -24.40
C PRO A 169 7.33 1.95 -23.35
N VAL A 170 6.88 2.51 -22.23
CA VAL A 170 7.74 2.93 -21.12
C VAL A 170 8.46 1.74 -20.52
N LEU A 171 7.75 0.66 -20.19
CA LEU A 171 8.36 -0.52 -19.57
C LEU A 171 9.40 -1.17 -20.49
N LYS A 172 9.14 -1.22 -21.79
CA LYS A 172 10.11 -1.72 -22.77
C LYS A 172 11.37 -0.87 -22.81
N ARG A 173 11.21 0.45 -22.84
CA ARG A 173 12.32 1.41 -22.91
C ARG A 173 13.18 1.36 -21.64
N GLU A 174 12.54 1.15 -20.49
CA GLU A 174 13.21 1.08 -19.18
C GLU A 174 13.70 -0.35 -18.82
N GLY A 175 13.43 -1.35 -19.64
CA GLY A 175 13.89 -2.73 -19.44
C GLY A 175 13.06 -3.57 -18.48
N TYR A 176 11.83 -3.16 -18.16
CA TYR A 176 10.90 -3.87 -17.26
C TYR A 176 9.90 -4.70 -18.06
N THR A 177 10.36 -5.70 -18.76
CA THR A 177 9.55 -6.52 -19.68
C THR A 177 9.02 -7.82 -19.09
N GLN A 178 9.46 -8.17 -17.88
CA GLN A 178 9.06 -9.40 -17.20
C GLN A 178 8.99 -9.19 -15.70
N ASN A 179 7.96 -9.73 -15.06
CA ASN A 179 7.89 -9.80 -13.60
C ASN A 179 8.65 -11.03 -13.05
N GLU A 180 8.61 -11.24 -11.75
CA GLU A 180 9.35 -12.32 -11.10
C GLU A 180 8.88 -13.72 -11.48
N PHE A 181 7.58 -13.93 -11.72
CA PHE A 181 7.03 -15.20 -12.17
C PHE A 181 7.52 -15.54 -13.58
N GLU A 182 7.47 -14.57 -14.48
CA GLU A 182 7.89 -14.71 -15.86
C GLU A 182 9.40 -14.99 -15.95
N ARG A 183 10.22 -14.23 -15.18
CA ARG A 183 11.68 -14.45 -15.11
C ARG A 183 12.05 -15.81 -14.53
N GLY A 184 11.29 -16.27 -13.54
CA GLY A 184 11.50 -17.57 -12.89
C GLY A 184 10.97 -18.76 -13.69
N GLY A 185 10.27 -18.53 -14.81
CA GLY A 185 9.59 -19.58 -15.56
C GLY A 185 8.43 -20.25 -14.79
N HIS A 186 7.89 -19.54 -13.79
CA HIS A 186 6.77 -20.01 -12.99
C HIS A 186 5.42 -19.64 -13.65
N PRO A 187 4.36 -20.42 -13.40
CA PRO A 187 3.02 -20.03 -13.84
C PRO A 187 2.63 -18.68 -13.26
N VAL A 188 2.27 -17.73 -14.14
CA VAL A 188 1.79 -16.42 -13.71
C VAL A 188 0.39 -16.59 -13.09
N PRO A 189 0.18 -16.15 -11.85
CA PRO A 189 -1.12 -16.27 -11.18
C PRO A 189 -2.15 -15.33 -11.82
N THR A 190 -3.43 -15.64 -11.60
CA THR A 190 -4.51 -14.67 -11.78
C THR A 190 -4.67 -13.83 -10.51
N MET A 191 -5.33 -12.69 -10.61
CA MET A 191 -5.64 -11.84 -9.45
C MET A 191 -6.35 -12.63 -8.33
N GLY A 192 -7.38 -13.39 -8.66
CA GLY A 192 -8.08 -14.24 -7.68
C GLY A 192 -7.27 -15.44 -7.20
N GLY A 193 -6.19 -15.82 -7.89
CA GLY A 193 -5.26 -16.89 -7.51
C GLY A 193 -4.11 -16.42 -6.61
N GLN A 194 -3.83 -15.11 -6.59
CA GLN A 194 -2.68 -14.55 -5.86
C GLN A 194 -2.72 -14.81 -4.34
N GLN A 195 -3.89 -14.84 -3.74
CA GLN A 195 -4.06 -15.10 -2.30
C GLN A 195 -3.45 -16.43 -1.82
N ARG A 196 -3.22 -17.39 -2.71
CA ARG A 196 -2.64 -18.68 -2.35
C ARG A 196 -1.13 -18.66 -2.16
N TYR A 197 -0.47 -17.55 -2.54
CA TYR A 197 0.98 -17.41 -2.53
C TYR A 197 1.49 -16.38 -1.52
N SER A 198 0.58 -15.63 -0.86
CA SER A 198 0.91 -14.57 0.11
C SER A 198 0.70 -15.03 1.57
N SER A 199 1.21 -16.20 1.92
CA SER A 199 1.19 -16.71 3.30
C SER A 199 2.60 -16.85 3.87
#